data_484d6aa5c5ea994030de998b932cc6e5
#
_entry.id   484d6aa5c5ea994030de998b932cc6e5
#
_cell.length_a   1.000
_cell.length_b   1.000
_cell.length_c   1.000
_cell.angle_alpha   90.00
_cell.angle_beta   90.00
_cell.angle_gamma   90.00
#
_symmetry.space_group_name_H-M   'P 1'
#
loop_
_entity.id
_entity.type
_entity.pdbx_description
1 polymer ?
#
loop_
_entity_poly.entity_id
_entity_poly.type
_entity_poly.pdbx_seq_one_letter_code
_entity_poly.pdbx_strand_id
1 'polypeptide(L)'
;MTKRIHVLEDDSDIRYIIEYLLKDEGYELQLSSSVSELKSKLRDSLPDLFIIDVMLPDGNGIEICDDLKNDMFTKHIPVIVMSANPRSKQMSTQACADDYISKPFDLDDVVKRISNLLVKNPA
;
A
#
# COMPACT_ATOMS: atom_id res chain seq x y z
N MET A 1 8.84 -17.42 -5.91
CA MET A 1 7.40 -17.18 -6.07
C MET A 1 7.12 -15.69 -6.26
N THR A 2 6.16 -15.39 -7.12
CA THR A 2 5.80 -14.00 -7.40
C THR A 2 5.10 -13.38 -6.20
N LYS A 3 5.57 -12.21 -5.79
CA LYS A 3 4.94 -11.46 -4.70
C LYS A 3 3.80 -10.62 -5.25
N ARG A 4 2.74 -10.49 -4.47
CA ARG A 4 1.54 -9.73 -4.82
C ARG A 4 1.45 -8.46 -4.00
N ILE A 5 1.18 -7.34 -4.67
CA ILE A 5 1.03 -6.04 -4.01
C ILE A 5 -0.36 -5.52 -4.26
N HIS A 6 -1.04 -5.09 -3.21
CA HIS A 6 -2.35 -4.45 -3.32
C HIS A 6 -2.18 -2.95 -3.21
N VAL A 7 -2.60 -2.22 -4.25
CA VAL A 7 -2.50 -0.76 -4.30
C VAL A 7 -3.90 -0.16 -4.14
N LEU A 8 -4.07 0.67 -3.11
CA LEU A 8 -5.32 1.39 -2.86
C LEU A 8 -5.08 2.88 -3.15
N GLU A 9 -5.55 3.34 -4.29
CA GLU A 9 -5.36 4.69 -4.80
C GLU A 9 -6.54 5.08 -5.67
N ASP A 10 -7.22 6.17 -5.33
CA ASP A 10 -8.40 6.61 -6.08
C ASP A 10 -8.07 7.36 -7.38
N ASP A 11 -6.89 7.99 -7.46
CA ASP A 11 -6.47 8.68 -8.68
C ASP A 11 -6.06 7.64 -9.72
N SER A 12 -6.78 7.61 -10.84
CA SER A 12 -6.55 6.60 -11.88
C SER A 12 -5.20 6.75 -12.57
N ASP A 13 -4.69 7.97 -12.70
CA ASP A 13 -3.41 8.20 -13.35
C ASP A 13 -2.25 7.70 -12.47
N ILE A 14 -2.30 8.02 -11.18
CA ILE A 14 -1.29 7.55 -10.22
C ILE A 14 -1.34 6.04 -10.10
N ARG A 15 -2.55 5.46 -10.02
CA ARG A 15 -2.73 4.02 -9.94
C ARG A 15 -2.14 3.32 -11.17
N TYR A 16 -2.36 3.89 -12.35
CA TYR A 16 -1.83 3.35 -13.60
C TYR A 16 -0.29 3.37 -13.62
N ILE A 17 0.31 4.47 -13.17
CA ILE A 17 1.78 4.60 -13.13
C ILE A 17 2.38 3.55 -12.19
N ILE A 18 1.79 3.39 -11.01
CA ILE A 18 2.27 2.40 -10.04
C ILE A 18 2.10 0.99 -10.59
N GLU A 19 0.95 0.71 -11.20
CA GLU A 19 0.70 -0.59 -11.80
C GLU A 19 1.76 -0.94 -12.85
N TYR A 20 2.01 -0.02 -13.77
CA TYR A 20 3.00 -0.21 -14.83
C TYR A 20 4.39 -0.49 -14.24
N LEU A 21 4.80 0.35 -13.29
CA LEU A 21 6.11 0.25 -12.65
C LEU A 21 6.29 -1.10 -11.96
N LEU A 22 5.31 -1.52 -11.18
CA LEU A 22 5.46 -2.73 -10.38
C LEU A 22 5.31 -4.00 -11.19
N LYS A 23 4.50 -3.99 -12.24
CA LYS A 23 4.44 -5.11 -13.18
C LYS A 23 5.76 -5.30 -13.90
N ASP A 24 6.41 -4.20 -14.28
CA ASP A 24 7.72 -4.24 -14.91
C ASP A 24 8.77 -4.83 -13.97
N GLU A 25 8.60 -4.68 -12.67
CA GLU A 25 9.50 -5.27 -11.67
C GLU A 25 9.15 -6.71 -11.32
N GLY A 26 8.13 -7.28 -11.95
CA GLY A 26 7.78 -8.68 -11.77
C GLY A 26 6.76 -8.97 -10.68
N TYR A 27 6.13 -7.93 -10.11
CA TYR A 27 5.11 -8.13 -9.08
C TYR A 27 3.74 -8.41 -9.71
N GLU A 28 2.94 -9.19 -8.99
CA GLU A 28 1.53 -9.37 -9.29
C GLU A 28 0.75 -8.28 -8.59
N LEU A 29 -0.23 -7.67 -9.24
CA LEU A 29 -0.94 -6.52 -8.71
C LEU A 29 -2.42 -6.78 -8.46
N GLN A 30 -2.91 -6.27 -7.32
CA GLN A 30 -4.33 -6.08 -7.05
C GLN A 30 -4.52 -4.57 -6.90
N LEU A 31 -5.56 -4.03 -7.52
CA LEU A 31 -5.82 -2.59 -7.51
C LEU A 31 -7.20 -2.30 -6.95
N SER A 32 -7.30 -1.25 -6.14
CA SER A 32 -8.57 -0.76 -5.61
C SER A 32 -8.57 0.76 -5.63
N SER A 33 -9.74 1.34 -5.89
CA SER A 33 -9.92 2.80 -5.91
C SER A 33 -10.66 3.32 -4.69
N SER A 34 -11.16 2.42 -3.83
CA SER A 34 -11.90 2.79 -2.62
C SER A 34 -11.69 1.74 -1.53
N VAL A 35 -12.02 2.12 -0.30
CA VAL A 35 -11.94 1.22 0.86
C VAL A 35 -12.87 0.02 0.66
N SER A 36 -14.06 0.29 0.17
CA SER A 36 -15.06 -0.74 -0.10
C SER A 36 -14.53 -1.80 -1.06
N GLU A 37 -13.88 -1.37 -2.13
CA GLU A 37 -13.30 -2.26 -3.12
C GLU A 37 -12.15 -3.09 -2.54
N LEU A 38 -11.30 -2.46 -1.73
CA LEU A 38 -10.22 -3.15 -1.03
C LEU A 38 -10.77 -4.28 -0.16
N LYS A 39 -11.77 -3.99 0.66
CA LYS A 39 -12.35 -4.98 1.57
C LYS A 39 -12.95 -6.15 0.82
N SER A 40 -13.61 -5.87 -0.31
CA SER A 40 -14.18 -6.92 -1.15
C SER A 40 -13.09 -7.85 -1.70
N LYS A 41 -12.00 -7.30 -2.19
CA LYS A 41 -10.92 -8.09 -2.78
C LYS A 41 -10.14 -8.89 -1.75
N LEU A 42 -10.01 -8.39 -0.52
CA LEU A 42 -9.30 -9.10 0.55
C LEU A 42 -10.01 -10.40 0.96
N ARG A 43 -11.32 -10.50 0.71
CA ARG A 43 -12.06 -11.73 1.00
C ARG A 43 -11.61 -12.88 0.11
N ASP A 44 -11.13 -12.57 -1.09
CA ASP A 44 -10.74 -13.58 -2.07
C ASP A 44 -9.28 -13.98 -1.91
N SER A 45 -8.38 -13.02 -1.68
CA SER A 45 -6.97 -13.33 -1.51
C SER A 45 -6.24 -12.19 -0.81
N LEU A 46 -5.19 -12.54 -0.06
CA LEU A 46 -4.36 -11.57 0.66
C LEU A 46 -3.10 -11.26 -0.14
N PRO A 47 -2.65 -10.00 -0.15
CA PRO A 47 -1.39 -9.64 -0.78
C PRO A 47 -0.19 -9.88 0.15
N ASP A 48 1.00 -9.67 -0.38
CA ASP A 48 2.24 -9.72 0.39
C ASP A 48 2.64 -8.34 0.92
N LEU A 49 2.05 -7.28 0.37
CA LEU A 49 2.32 -5.90 0.77
C LEU A 49 1.17 -4.99 0.34
N PHE A 50 0.88 -3.98 1.15
CA PHE A 50 -0.11 -2.95 0.82
C PHE A 50 0.57 -1.62 0.53
N ILE A 51 0.08 -0.91 -0.50
CA ILE A 51 0.39 0.50 -0.72
C ILE A 51 -0.94 1.24 -0.65
N ILE A 52 -1.09 2.15 0.31
CA ILE A 52 -2.37 2.79 0.62
C ILE A 52 -2.23 4.31 0.64
N ASP A 53 -3.05 5.00 -0.18
CA ASP A 53 -3.13 6.45 -0.15
C ASP A 53 -3.90 6.90 1.10
N VAL A 54 -3.50 8.01 1.69
CA VAL A 54 -4.17 8.56 2.87
C VAL A 54 -5.55 9.10 2.53
N MET A 55 -5.67 9.83 1.40
CA MET A 55 -6.93 10.47 1.02
C MET A 55 -7.72 9.59 0.05
N LEU A 56 -8.82 9.03 0.55
CA LEU A 56 -9.69 8.14 -0.21
C LEU A 56 -11.12 8.67 -0.20
N PRO A 57 -11.93 8.33 -1.22
CA PRO A 57 -13.30 8.85 -1.32
C PRO A 57 -14.19 8.40 -0.17
N ASP A 58 -13.94 7.24 0.41
CA ASP A 58 -14.77 6.65 1.45
C ASP A 58 -13.98 6.30 2.72
N GLY A 59 -12.84 6.98 2.96
CA GLY A 59 -12.09 6.73 4.17
C GLY A 59 -10.74 7.41 4.21
N ASN A 60 -9.95 7.02 5.20
CA ASN A 60 -8.62 7.55 5.44
C ASN A 60 -7.63 6.38 5.50
N GLY A 61 -6.56 6.47 4.70
CA GLY A 61 -5.58 5.39 4.58
C GLY A 61 -4.86 5.05 5.88
N ILE A 62 -4.69 6.02 6.79
CA ILE A 62 -4.05 5.77 8.08
C ILE A 62 -4.96 4.91 8.96
N GLU A 63 -6.26 5.18 8.94
CA GLU A 63 -7.24 4.36 9.67
C GLU A 63 -7.31 2.94 9.10
N ILE A 64 -7.24 2.82 7.78
CA ILE A 64 -7.23 1.51 7.11
C ILE A 64 -5.97 0.73 7.50
N CYS A 65 -4.82 1.40 7.54
CA CYS A 65 -3.57 0.80 7.98
C CYS A 65 -3.71 0.25 9.40
N ASP A 66 -4.31 1.05 10.28
CA ASP A 66 -4.54 0.66 11.67
C ASP A 66 -5.45 -0.58 11.74
N ASP A 67 -6.54 -0.58 10.98
CA ASP A 67 -7.45 -1.72 10.90
C ASP A 67 -6.74 -2.98 10.42
N LEU A 68 -5.90 -2.87 9.39
CA LEU A 68 -5.16 -4.01 8.86
C LEU A 68 -4.17 -4.56 9.89
N LYS A 69 -3.54 -3.71 10.68
CA LYS A 69 -2.57 -4.13 11.69
C LYS A 69 -3.24 -4.70 12.93
N ASN A 70 -4.53 -4.46 13.12
CA ASN A 70 -5.31 -5.03 14.22
C ASN A 70 -6.07 -6.29 13.82
N ASP A 71 -6.02 -6.67 12.55
CA ASP A 71 -6.71 -7.87 12.05
C ASP A 71 -5.75 -9.05 12.04
N MET A 72 -6.20 -10.17 12.61
CA MET A 72 -5.42 -11.40 12.74
C MET A 72 -4.84 -11.88 11.39
N PHE A 73 -5.57 -11.71 10.31
CA PHE A 73 -5.16 -12.23 9.00
C PHE A 73 -4.23 -11.29 8.22
N THR A 74 -4.21 -10.00 8.57
CA THR A 74 -3.46 -8.98 7.81
C THR A 74 -2.36 -8.30 8.63
N LYS A 75 -2.33 -8.46 9.94
CA LYS A 75 -1.40 -7.74 10.81
C LYS A 75 0.07 -7.93 10.48
N HIS A 76 0.42 -9.05 9.88
CA HIS A 76 1.80 -9.37 9.51
C HIS A 76 2.21 -8.84 8.14
N ILE A 77 1.25 -8.31 7.37
CA ILE A 77 1.52 -7.83 6.01
C ILE A 77 2.03 -6.38 6.11
N PRO A 78 3.21 -6.08 5.52
CA PRO A 78 3.73 -4.71 5.56
C PRO A 78 2.84 -3.73 4.80
N VAL A 79 2.75 -2.50 5.32
CA VAL A 79 1.93 -1.44 4.74
C VAL A 79 2.79 -0.22 4.48
N ILE A 80 2.75 0.29 3.26
CA ILE A 80 3.34 1.57 2.88
C ILE A 80 2.20 2.58 2.69
N VAL A 81 2.29 3.72 3.36
CA VAL A 81 1.31 4.79 3.22
C VAL A 81 1.86 5.86 2.28
N MET A 82 1.02 6.35 1.35
CA MET A 82 1.38 7.42 0.42
C MET A 82 0.56 8.67 0.70
N SER A 83 1.20 9.84 0.67
CA SER A 83 0.47 11.10 0.81
C SER A 83 1.28 12.28 0.33
N ALA A 84 0.59 13.32 -0.15
CA ALA A 84 1.19 14.62 -0.46
C ALA A 84 1.27 15.53 0.77
N ASN A 85 0.61 15.15 1.87
CA ASN A 85 0.55 15.95 3.09
C ASN A 85 1.69 15.58 4.05
N PRO A 86 2.60 16.52 4.39
CA PRO A 86 3.73 16.23 5.30
C PRO A 86 3.30 15.72 6.68
N ARG A 87 2.12 16.10 7.17
CA ARG A 87 1.60 15.65 8.45
C ARG A 87 1.31 14.15 8.44
N SER A 88 0.97 13.60 7.30
CA SER A 88 0.64 12.19 7.16
C SER A 88 1.83 11.30 7.45
N LYS A 89 3.05 11.77 7.18
CA LYS A 89 4.27 11.02 7.48
C LYS A 89 4.38 10.74 8.97
N GLN A 90 4.22 11.78 9.79
CA GLN A 90 4.31 11.66 11.24
C GLN A 90 3.20 10.78 11.79
N MET A 91 1.98 10.98 11.34
CA MET A 91 0.83 10.19 11.77
C MET A 91 0.98 8.71 11.38
N SER A 92 1.47 8.44 10.18
CA SER A 92 1.66 7.07 9.68
C SER A 92 2.71 6.32 10.47
N THR A 93 3.86 6.96 10.74
CA THR A 93 4.96 6.33 11.47
C THR A 93 4.63 6.11 12.94
N GLN A 94 3.79 6.97 13.52
CA GLN A 94 3.35 6.80 14.90
C GLN A 94 2.26 5.74 15.02
N ALA A 95 1.44 5.58 13.98
CA ALA A 95 0.30 4.66 14.04
C ALA A 95 0.70 3.23 13.73
N CYS A 96 1.04 2.91 12.49
CA CYS A 96 1.12 1.52 12.10
C CYS A 96 1.92 1.25 10.82
N ALA A 97 2.16 2.26 9.98
CA ALA A 97 2.78 2.03 8.67
C ALA A 97 4.24 1.56 8.81
N ASP A 98 4.61 0.61 7.99
CA ASP A 98 5.98 0.11 7.96
C ASP A 98 6.90 1.06 7.20
N ASP A 99 6.35 1.85 6.27
CA ASP A 99 7.08 2.87 5.54
C ASP A 99 6.12 3.92 5.00
N TYR A 100 6.68 4.99 4.47
CA TYR A 100 5.91 6.13 3.96
C TYR A 100 6.53 6.62 2.65
N ILE A 101 5.66 6.93 1.67
CA ILE A 101 6.06 7.51 0.40
C ILE A 101 5.40 8.88 0.25
N SER A 102 6.22 9.92 0.05
CA SER A 102 5.77 11.28 -0.16
C SER A 102 5.45 11.50 -1.64
N LYS A 103 4.31 12.14 -1.93
CA LYS A 103 3.96 12.54 -3.31
C LYS A 103 4.47 13.96 -3.57
N PRO A 104 5.00 14.28 -4.73
CA PRO A 104 5.30 13.37 -5.84
C PRO A 104 6.45 12.43 -5.49
N PHE A 105 6.36 11.19 -5.93
CA PHE A 105 7.34 10.18 -5.55
C PHE A 105 8.36 9.92 -6.68
N ASP A 106 9.52 9.45 -6.27
CA ASP A 106 10.56 8.96 -7.17
C ASP A 106 10.30 7.46 -7.41
N LEU A 107 10.24 7.04 -8.67
CA LEU A 107 9.90 5.66 -9.02
C LEU A 107 10.93 4.66 -8.47
N ASP A 108 12.22 5.00 -8.52
CA ASP A 108 13.28 4.13 -8.00
C ASP A 108 13.14 3.97 -6.47
N ASP A 109 12.78 5.06 -5.79
CA ASP A 109 12.56 5.04 -4.35
C ASP A 109 11.40 4.12 -3.96
N VAL A 110 10.31 4.16 -4.72
CA VAL A 110 9.15 3.29 -4.50
C VAL A 110 9.56 1.82 -4.59
N VAL A 111 10.27 1.46 -5.65
CA VAL A 111 10.73 0.09 -5.87
C VAL A 111 11.64 -0.37 -4.73
N LYS A 112 12.56 0.50 -4.32
CA LYS A 112 13.52 0.19 -3.26
C LYS A 112 12.82 -0.06 -1.92
N ARG A 113 11.86 0.78 -1.55
CA ARG A 113 11.11 0.64 -0.29
C ARG A 113 10.30 -0.65 -0.26
N ILE A 114 9.65 -0.99 -1.37
CA ILE A 114 8.89 -2.24 -1.51
C ILE A 114 9.83 -3.44 -1.34
N SER A 115 10.93 -3.44 -2.07
CA SER A 115 11.90 -4.52 -2.03
C SER A 115 12.44 -4.73 -0.62
N ASN A 116 12.77 -3.64 0.09
CA ASN A 116 13.29 -3.72 1.45
C ASN A 116 12.29 -4.40 2.40
N LEU A 117 11.02 -4.05 2.31
CA LEU A 117 10.00 -4.62 3.19
C LEU A 117 9.72 -6.09 2.86
N LEU A 118 9.74 -6.45 1.59
CA LEU A 118 9.50 -7.83 1.18
C LEU A 118 10.65 -8.75 1.57
N VAL A 119 11.87 -8.25 1.59
CA VAL A 119 13.04 -9.01 2.06
C VAL A 119 12.96 -9.23 3.58
N LYS A 120 12.54 -8.21 4.34
CA LYS A 120 12.42 -8.30 5.80
C LYS A 120 11.27 -9.20 6.23
N ASN A 121 10.27 -9.41 5.37
CA ASN A 121 9.10 -10.22 5.66
C ASN A 121 8.96 -11.32 4.61
N PRO A 122 9.91 -12.24 4.53
CA PRO A 122 9.80 -13.37 3.60
C PRO A 122 8.69 -14.27 4.10
N ALA A 123 7.63 -14.38 3.37
CA ALA A 123 6.52 -15.24 3.74
C ALA A 123 6.79 -16.68 3.34
#